data_8553ed0a61f651cca30bf092863e41e9
#
_entry.id   8553ed0a61f651cca30bf092863e41e9
#
_cell.length_a   1.000
_cell.length_b   1.000
_cell.length_c   1.000
_cell.angle_alpha   90.00
_cell.angle_beta   90.00
_cell.angle_gamma   90.00
#
_symmetry.space_group_name_H-M   'P 1'
#
loop_
_entity.id
_entity.type
_entity.pdbx_description
1 polymer ?
#
loop_
_entity_poly.entity_id
_entity_poly.type
_entity_poly.pdbx_seq_one_letter_code
_entity_poly.pdbx_strand_id
1 'polypeptide(L)'
;MTSNAGVNVARVRARVAAGGHDVPEDKIRSRYHRALALLPKLISVCDKILIYDNTETPALIFKKENALSELFPNAFWLPEKLKALLGTYSAFQKGGTW
;
A
#
# COMPACT_ATOMS: atom_id res chain seq x y z
N MET A 1 -1.40 1.98 4.76
CA MET A 1 -2.20 1.98 3.51
C MET A 1 -3.40 1.05 3.67
N THR A 2 -4.34 1.11 2.76
CA THR A 2 -5.52 0.25 2.79
C THR A 2 -5.57 -0.64 1.54
N SER A 3 -6.43 -1.66 1.57
CA SER A 3 -6.52 -2.63 0.47
C SER A 3 -7.23 -2.10 -0.78
N ASN A 4 -8.01 -1.03 -0.67
CA ASN A 4 -8.62 -0.38 -1.82
C ASN A 4 -9.03 1.06 -1.49
N ALA A 5 -9.25 1.86 -2.54
CA ALA A 5 -9.59 3.28 -2.39
C ALA A 5 -10.96 3.48 -1.72
N GLY A 6 -11.87 2.52 -1.85
CA GLY A 6 -13.21 2.61 -1.24
C GLY A 6 -13.14 2.70 0.29
N VAL A 7 -12.16 2.04 0.91
CA VAL A 7 -11.94 2.15 2.37
C VAL A 7 -11.60 3.61 2.73
N ASN A 8 -10.73 4.24 1.95
CA ASN A 8 -10.34 5.63 2.18
C ASN A 8 -11.52 6.58 2.01
N VAL A 9 -12.34 6.36 0.98
CA VAL A 9 -13.56 7.15 0.75
C VAL A 9 -14.50 7.05 1.94
N ALA A 10 -14.74 5.81 2.42
CA ALA A 10 -15.63 5.60 3.56
C ALA A 10 -15.11 6.29 4.83
N ARG A 11 -13.81 6.28 5.06
CA ARG A 11 -13.19 6.94 6.22
C ARG A 11 -13.32 8.46 6.15
N VAL A 12 -13.15 9.05 4.96
CA VAL A 12 -13.33 10.49 4.79
C VAL A 12 -14.79 10.86 5.02
N ARG A 13 -15.73 10.10 4.47
CA ARG A 13 -17.16 10.34 4.67
C ARG A 13 -17.56 10.27 6.14
N ALA A 14 -17.00 9.32 6.87
CA ALA A 14 -17.24 9.21 8.31
C ALA A 14 -16.72 10.45 9.06
N ARG A 15 -15.56 10.97 8.66
CA ARG A 15 -15.00 12.19 9.27
C ARG A 15 -15.83 13.42 8.94
N VAL A 16 -16.35 13.52 7.73
CA VAL A 16 -17.25 14.62 7.31
C VAL A 16 -18.53 14.58 8.15
N ALA A 17 -19.10 13.39 8.34
CA ALA A 17 -20.29 13.22 9.19
C ALA A 17 -20.03 13.63 10.64
N ALA A 18 -18.79 13.52 11.11
CA ALA A 18 -18.39 13.94 12.45
C ALA A 18 -17.94 15.41 12.51
N GLY A 19 -18.11 16.19 11.44
CA GLY A 19 -17.79 17.62 11.41
C GLY A 19 -16.47 17.98 10.71
N GLY A 20 -15.85 17.04 9.99
CA GLY A 20 -14.62 17.31 9.25
C GLY A 20 -14.89 17.97 7.90
N HIS A 21 -13.82 18.29 7.18
CA HIS A 21 -13.91 18.89 5.86
C HIS A 21 -14.23 17.85 4.80
N ASP A 22 -15.09 18.24 3.85
CA ASP A 22 -15.42 17.37 2.72
C ASP A 22 -14.29 17.37 1.70
N VAL A 23 -14.06 16.19 1.08
CA VAL A 23 -13.10 16.01 0.01
C VAL A 23 -13.80 15.24 -1.11
N PRO A 24 -13.74 15.71 -2.37
CA PRO A 24 -14.36 14.99 -3.48
C PRO A 24 -13.83 13.57 -3.61
N GLU A 25 -14.72 12.62 -3.90
CA GLU A 25 -14.36 11.22 -3.99
C GLU A 25 -13.29 10.94 -5.04
N ASP A 26 -13.36 11.59 -6.19
CA ASP A 26 -12.37 11.42 -7.26
C ASP A 26 -10.97 11.81 -6.81
N LYS A 27 -10.84 12.83 -5.97
CA LYS A 27 -9.54 13.23 -5.41
C LYS A 27 -9.01 12.20 -4.42
N ILE A 28 -9.88 11.62 -3.60
CA ILE A 28 -9.49 10.57 -2.66
C ILE A 28 -8.95 9.37 -3.42
N ARG A 29 -9.67 8.92 -4.44
CA ARG A 29 -9.26 7.77 -5.26
C ARG A 29 -7.98 8.05 -6.04
N SER A 30 -7.87 9.25 -6.61
CA SER A 30 -6.68 9.66 -7.34
C SER A 30 -5.42 9.67 -6.46
N ARG A 31 -5.53 10.21 -5.25
CA ARG A 31 -4.42 10.22 -4.28
C ARG A 31 -4.01 8.81 -3.89
N TYR A 32 -4.98 7.93 -3.68
CA TYR A 32 -4.72 6.54 -3.35
C TYR A 32 -3.90 5.85 -4.45
N HIS A 33 -4.33 5.96 -5.69
CA HIS A 33 -3.64 5.32 -6.81
C HIS A 33 -2.27 5.93 -7.07
N ARG A 34 -2.11 7.24 -6.91
CA ARG A 34 -0.80 7.89 -7.03
C ARG A 34 0.17 7.43 -5.95
N ALA A 35 -0.31 7.30 -4.72
CA ALA A 35 0.52 6.80 -3.62
C ALA A 35 1.00 5.38 -3.90
N LEU A 36 0.11 4.50 -4.39
CA LEU A 36 0.48 3.14 -4.74
C LEU A 36 1.51 3.11 -5.88
N ALA A 37 1.35 3.97 -6.88
CA ALA A 37 2.26 4.02 -8.02
C ALA A 37 3.68 4.45 -7.63
N LEU A 38 3.83 5.18 -6.53
CA LEU A 38 5.14 5.61 -6.03
C LEU A 38 5.86 4.54 -5.22
N LEU A 39 5.17 3.52 -4.74
CA LEU A 39 5.76 2.51 -3.87
C LEU A 39 6.98 1.81 -4.46
N PRO A 40 6.95 1.33 -5.71
CA PRO A 40 8.13 0.67 -6.28
C PRO A 40 9.38 1.56 -6.24
N LYS A 41 9.21 2.85 -6.53
CA LYS A 41 10.31 3.81 -6.50
C LYS A 41 10.83 4.02 -5.09
N LEU A 42 9.93 4.20 -4.13
CA LEU A 42 10.30 4.36 -2.72
C LEU A 42 11.05 3.14 -2.20
N ILE A 43 10.56 1.95 -2.52
CA ILE A 43 11.19 0.71 -2.11
C ILE A 43 12.61 0.60 -2.67
N SER A 44 12.82 1.02 -3.92
CA SER A 44 14.12 0.92 -4.56
C SER A 44 15.16 1.88 -3.98
N VAL A 45 14.74 3.03 -3.47
CA VAL A 45 15.67 4.04 -2.94
C VAL A 45 15.86 4.00 -1.43
N CYS A 46 15.01 3.28 -0.70
CA CYS A 46 15.12 3.17 0.76
C CYS A 46 15.87 1.91 1.15
N ASP A 47 16.80 2.02 2.09
CA ASP A 47 17.49 0.85 2.63
C ASP A 47 16.60 0.03 3.53
N LYS A 48 15.65 0.68 4.18
CA LYS A 48 14.71 0.03 5.07
C LYS A 48 13.32 0.62 4.87
N ILE A 49 12.34 -0.25 4.69
CA ILE A 49 10.94 0.16 4.54
C ILE A 49 10.02 -0.91 5.11
N LEU A 50 8.97 -0.47 5.79
CA LEU A 50 7.92 -1.33 6.29
C LEU A 50 6.60 -0.82 5.75
N ILE A 51 5.81 -1.71 5.17
CA ILE A 51 4.48 -1.35 4.64
C ILE A 51 3.41 -2.10 5.44
N TYR A 52 2.50 -1.34 6.02
CA TYR A 52 1.40 -1.88 6.80
C TYR A 52 0.07 -1.68 6.07
N ASP A 53 -0.79 -2.68 6.17
CA ASP A 53 -2.18 -2.57 5.73
C ASP A 53 -3.03 -2.11 6.92
N ASN A 54 -3.78 -1.04 6.73
CA ASN A 54 -4.65 -0.46 7.76
C ASN A 54 -6.13 -0.63 7.40
N THR A 55 -6.48 -1.63 6.60
CA THR A 55 -7.87 -1.89 6.23
C THR A 55 -8.72 -2.19 7.46
N GLU A 56 -8.20 -3.00 8.35
CA GLU A 56 -8.80 -3.26 9.66
C GLU A 56 -7.78 -2.98 10.74
N THR A 57 -7.19 -4.02 11.31
CA THR A 57 -6.08 -3.90 12.27
C THR A 57 -4.78 -3.73 11.50
N PRO A 58 -3.87 -2.84 11.93
CA PRO A 58 -2.59 -2.70 11.25
C PRO A 58 -1.87 -4.03 11.14
N ALA A 59 -1.47 -4.39 9.91
CA ALA A 59 -0.79 -5.65 9.62
C ALA A 59 0.36 -5.40 8.65
N LEU A 60 1.54 -5.89 8.99
CA LEU A 60 2.70 -5.76 8.11
C LEU A 60 2.48 -6.64 6.87
N ILE A 61 2.62 -6.06 5.68
CA ILE A 61 2.47 -6.78 4.41
C ILE A 61 3.76 -6.85 3.59
N PHE A 62 4.70 -5.97 3.85
CA PHE A 62 5.99 -5.97 3.17
C PHE A 62 7.06 -5.39 4.07
N LYS A 63 8.24 -6.00 4.01
CA LYS A 63 9.40 -5.53 4.75
C LYS A 63 10.63 -5.61 3.84
N LYS A 64 11.39 -4.53 3.79
CA LYS A 64 12.71 -4.50 3.16
C LYS A 64 13.73 -4.02 4.19
N GLU A 65 14.85 -4.69 4.26
CA GLU A 65 15.98 -4.27 5.08
C GLU A 65 17.27 -4.59 4.33
N ASN A 66 17.92 -3.55 3.85
CA ASN A 66 19.08 -3.63 2.96
C ASN A 66 18.72 -4.43 1.69
N ALA A 67 19.39 -5.56 1.44
CA ALA A 67 19.14 -6.39 0.28
C ALA A 67 18.05 -7.44 0.50
N LEU A 68 17.50 -7.55 1.70
CA LEU A 68 16.51 -8.57 2.04
C LEU A 68 15.10 -8.00 1.96
N SER A 69 14.21 -8.75 1.32
CA SER A 69 12.80 -8.37 1.20
C SER A 69 11.91 -9.56 1.54
N GLU A 70 10.82 -9.29 2.24
CA GLU A 70 9.85 -10.31 2.62
C GLU A 70 8.43 -9.82 2.37
N LEU A 71 7.58 -10.73 1.88
CA LEU A 71 6.15 -10.50 1.71
C LEU A 71 5.38 -11.22 2.81
N PHE A 72 4.34 -10.56 3.30
CA PHE A 72 3.44 -11.13 4.31
C PHE A 72 2.00 -11.03 3.79
N PRO A 73 1.59 -11.95 2.90
CA PRO A 73 0.23 -11.92 2.36
C PRO A 73 -0.82 -12.13 3.45
N ASN A 74 -2.00 -11.54 3.24
CA ASN A 74 -3.15 -11.74 4.11
C ASN A 74 -4.43 -11.79 3.29
N ALA A 75 -5.60 -11.79 3.94
CA ALA A 75 -6.89 -11.86 3.27
C ALA A 75 -7.15 -10.68 2.33
N PHE A 76 -6.61 -9.50 2.64
CA PHE A 76 -6.78 -8.29 1.83
C PHE A 76 -5.70 -8.14 0.77
N TRP A 77 -4.52 -8.72 1.00
CA TRP A 77 -3.36 -8.62 0.13
C TRP A 77 -2.86 -10.02 -0.22
N LEU A 78 -3.51 -10.63 -1.20
CA LEU A 78 -3.08 -11.92 -1.72
C LEU A 78 -1.71 -11.80 -2.39
N PRO A 79 -0.93 -12.89 -2.49
CA PRO A 79 0.42 -12.84 -3.07
C PRO A 79 0.45 -12.18 -4.45
N GLU A 80 -0.52 -12.44 -5.29
CA GLU A 80 -0.59 -11.86 -6.64
C GLU A 80 -0.82 -10.34 -6.59
N LYS A 81 -1.66 -9.88 -5.68
CA LYS A 81 -1.94 -8.46 -5.49
C LYS A 81 -0.70 -7.73 -4.97
N LEU A 82 0.02 -8.34 -4.04
CA LEU A 82 1.26 -7.77 -3.52
C LEU A 82 2.32 -7.66 -4.62
N LYS A 83 2.47 -8.69 -5.44
CA LYS A 83 3.41 -8.65 -6.56
C LYS A 83 3.06 -7.56 -7.56
N ALA A 84 1.79 -7.38 -7.85
CA ALA A 84 1.32 -6.30 -8.72
C ALA A 84 1.61 -4.94 -8.12
N LEU A 85 1.42 -4.78 -6.81
CA LEU A 85 1.71 -3.55 -6.09
C LEU A 85 3.19 -3.18 -6.18
N LEU A 86 4.07 -4.15 -6.04
CA LEU A 86 5.52 -3.93 -6.07
C LEU A 86 6.06 -3.73 -7.49
N GLY A 87 5.37 -4.25 -8.49
CA GLY A 87 5.66 -3.98 -9.89
C GLY A 87 7.13 -4.11 -10.28
N THR A 88 7.75 -3.02 -10.71
CA THR A 88 9.14 -2.98 -11.16
C THR A 88 10.13 -3.46 -10.10
N TYR A 89 9.86 -3.14 -8.82
CA TYR A 89 10.73 -3.61 -7.75
C TYR A 89 10.76 -5.14 -7.69
N SER A 90 9.61 -5.78 -7.85
CA SER A 90 9.53 -7.23 -7.89
C SER A 90 10.41 -7.81 -9.00
N ALA A 91 10.48 -7.15 -10.14
CA ALA A 91 11.35 -7.56 -11.24
C ALA A 91 12.83 -7.46 -10.85
N PHE A 92 13.23 -6.44 -10.11
CA PHE A 92 14.60 -6.33 -9.61
C PHE A 92 14.95 -7.45 -8.65
N GLN A 93 13.99 -7.96 -7.94
CA GLN A 93 14.17 -8.99 -6.93
C GLN A 93 14.00 -10.40 -7.49
N LYS A 94 13.87 -10.54 -8.78
CA LYS A 94 13.60 -11.84 -9.42
C LYS A 94 14.64 -12.89 -9.12
N GLY A 95 15.88 -12.49 -8.95
CA GLY A 95 16.95 -13.40 -8.58
C GLY A 95 16.98 -13.71 -7.10
N GLY A 96 16.12 -13.09 -6.34
CA GLY A 96 16.06 -13.25 -4.91
C GLY A 96 15.15 -14.38 -4.49
N THR A 97 14.56 -14.20 -3.34
CA THR A 97 13.85 -15.26 -2.63
C THR A 97 12.40 -15.39 -3.03
N TRP A 98 11.94 -14.57 -3.90
CA TRP A 98 10.53 -14.55 -4.29
C TRP A 98 10.38 -14.03 -5.70
#